data_fa0ac8238eff6f7dd36e8c2d4ac5da05
#
_entry.id   fa0ac8238eff6f7dd36e8c2d4ac5da05
#
_cell.length_a   1.000
_cell.length_b   1.000
_cell.length_c   1.000
_cell.angle_alpha   90.00
_cell.angle_beta   90.00
_cell.angle_gamma   90.00
#
_symmetry.space_group_name_H-M   'P 1'
#
loop_
_entity.id
_entity.type
_entity.pdbx_description
1 polymer ?
#
loop_
_entity_poly.entity_id
_entity_poly.type
_entity_poly.pdbx_seq_one_letter_code
_entity_poly.pdbx_strand_id
1 'polypeptide(L)'
;MNQATTKQRPNLCYDIINPFTGEIIKNGAKAWKYELSTHQKHVEENRLWWGIDGKNTVPALKLFLSEVRQGMTPHNWWPYNEVGHTDEAKKEGIALFGRESVFATPKPERLIERVLTLGSNPGDLVLDSFLGSGTTAAVAQKMGRRWIGVEM
;
A
#
# COMPACT_ATOMS: atom_id res chain seq x y z
N MET A 1 -25.05 -1.55 -1.01
CA MET A 1 -26.17 -1.45 -0.05
C MET A 1 -25.65 -1.59 1.37
N ASN A 2 -26.37 -1.05 2.36
CA ASN A 2 -26.08 -1.24 3.77
C ASN A 2 -26.45 -2.68 4.19
N GLN A 3 -25.91 -3.17 5.30
CA GLN A 3 -26.39 -4.42 5.91
C GLN A 3 -27.70 -4.21 6.71
N ALA A 4 -27.98 -2.98 7.12
CA ALA A 4 -29.19 -2.61 7.83
C ALA A 4 -30.44 -2.71 6.94
N THR A 5 -31.56 -3.13 7.56
CA THR A 5 -32.86 -3.20 6.88
C THR A 5 -33.50 -1.83 6.76
N THR A 6 -34.47 -1.69 5.86
CA THR A 6 -35.27 -0.47 5.68
C THR A 6 -36.00 -0.03 6.95
N LYS A 7 -36.41 -1.00 7.79
CA LYS A 7 -37.04 -0.72 9.09
C LYS A 7 -36.07 -0.12 10.11
N GLN A 8 -34.79 -0.52 10.07
CA GLN A 8 -33.76 -0.01 10.98
C GLN A 8 -33.23 1.35 10.59
N ARG A 9 -33.24 1.68 9.30
CA ARG A 9 -32.71 2.94 8.74
C ARG A 9 -33.65 3.54 7.70
N PRO A 10 -34.84 4.04 8.10
CA PRO A 10 -35.82 4.60 7.17
C PRO A 10 -35.29 5.86 6.42
N ASN A 11 -34.39 6.63 7.04
CA ASN A 11 -33.74 7.79 6.43
C ASN A 11 -32.81 7.46 5.25
N LEU A 12 -32.44 6.17 5.11
CA LEU A 12 -31.63 5.68 4.00
C LEU A 12 -32.48 4.95 2.94
N CYS A 13 -33.77 5.25 2.88
CA CYS A 13 -34.72 4.67 1.93
C CYS A 13 -35.24 5.77 1.02
N TYR A 14 -34.78 5.80 -0.21
CA TYR A 14 -35.19 6.75 -1.25
C TYR A 14 -35.01 6.13 -2.62
N ASP A 15 -35.73 6.66 -3.60
CA ASP A 15 -35.64 6.21 -4.98
C ASP A 15 -34.43 6.86 -5.67
N ILE A 16 -33.71 6.11 -6.48
CA ILE A 16 -32.65 6.62 -7.34
C ILE A 16 -33.00 6.37 -8.81
N ILE A 17 -32.60 7.30 -9.65
CA ILE A 17 -32.87 7.21 -11.09
C ILE A 17 -31.57 6.88 -11.80
N ASN A 18 -31.61 5.83 -12.64
CA ASN A 18 -30.50 5.54 -13.54
C ASN A 18 -30.50 6.61 -14.68
N PRO A 19 -29.45 7.42 -14.82
CA PRO A 19 -29.44 8.50 -15.82
C PRO A 19 -29.35 8.01 -17.25
N PHE A 20 -28.95 6.73 -17.47
CA PHE A 20 -28.79 6.15 -18.80
C PHE A 20 -30.06 5.45 -19.31
N THR A 21 -30.83 4.84 -18.39
CA THR A 21 -32.03 4.08 -18.74
C THR A 21 -33.32 4.82 -18.36
N GLY A 22 -33.26 5.83 -17.50
CA GLY A 22 -34.42 6.50 -16.92
C GLY A 22 -35.20 5.66 -15.91
N GLU A 23 -34.70 4.46 -15.57
CA GLU A 23 -35.37 3.53 -14.65
C GLU A 23 -35.28 4.03 -13.20
N ILE A 24 -36.43 3.98 -12.49
CA ILE A 24 -36.49 4.28 -11.06
C ILE A 24 -36.14 3.01 -10.28
N ILE A 25 -35.08 3.08 -9.51
CA ILE A 25 -34.58 1.98 -8.70
C ILE A 25 -34.96 2.21 -7.25
N LYS A 26 -35.77 1.31 -6.72
CA LYS A 26 -36.20 1.32 -5.33
C LYS A 26 -35.25 0.47 -4.50
N ASN A 27 -35.02 0.90 -3.28
CA ASN A 27 -34.34 0.02 -2.33
C ASN A 27 -35.29 -1.14 -1.97
N GLY A 28 -34.76 -2.36 -2.00
CA GLY A 28 -35.50 -3.57 -1.61
C GLY A 28 -35.58 -3.71 -0.07
N ALA A 29 -35.28 -4.89 0.45
CA ALA A 29 -35.28 -5.15 1.89
C ALA A 29 -34.13 -4.44 2.66
N LYS A 30 -33.10 -3.97 1.98
CA LYS A 30 -31.93 -3.29 2.58
C LYS A 30 -31.91 -1.80 2.24
N ALA A 31 -31.57 -1.00 3.24
CA ALA A 31 -31.37 0.44 3.08
C ALA A 31 -30.13 0.76 2.20
N TRP A 32 -30.07 1.96 1.65
CA TRP A 32 -28.89 2.47 0.96
C TRP A 32 -27.72 2.67 1.94
N LYS A 33 -26.51 2.79 1.42
CA LYS A 33 -25.30 3.00 2.25
C LYS A 33 -25.18 4.46 2.72
N TYR A 34 -25.65 5.39 1.91
CA TYR A 34 -25.48 6.82 2.11
C TYR A 34 -26.84 7.50 2.22
N GLU A 35 -26.89 8.66 2.87
CA GLU A 35 -28.05 9.52 2.92
C GLU A 35 -28.31 10.20 1.58
N LEU A 36 -29.54 10.67 1.36
CA LEU A 36 -29.94 11.29 0.10
C LEU A 36 -29.05 12.48 -0.26
N SER A 37 -28.69 13.34 0.70
CA SER A 37 -27.80 14.48 0.50
C SER A 37 -26.40 14.07 0.02
N THR A 38 -25.86 12.98 0.58
CA THR A 38 -24.58 12.42 0.17
C THR A 38 -24.69 11.77 -1.22
N HIS A 39 -25.82 11.11 -1.50
CA HIS A 39 -26.08 10.54 -2.82
C HIS A 39 -26.13 11.65 -3.89
N GLN A 40 -26.81 12.76 -3.62
CA GLN A 40 -26.87 13.90 -4.52
C GLN A 40 -25.47 14.45 -4.84
N LYS A 41 -24.60 14.60 -3.84
CA LYS A 41 -23.20 14.98 -4.05
C LYS A 41 -22.46 13.99 -4.95
N HIS A 42 -22.67 12.68 -4.74
CA HIS A 42 -22.05 11.66 -5.60
C HIS A 42 -22.54 11.76 -7.07
N VAL A 43 -23.77 12.16 -7.30
CA VAL A 43 -24.28 12.42 -8.65
C VAL A 43 -23.61 13.66 -9.26
N GLU A 44 -23.57 14.77 -8.54
CA GLU A 44 -22.94 16.03 -8.97
C GLU A 44 -21.45 15.85 -9.28
N GLU A 45 -20.73 15.09 -8.44
CA GLU A 45 -19.32 14.78 -8.61
C GLU A 45 -19.04 13.67 -9.63
N ASN A 46 -20.08 13.16 -10.33
CA ASN A 46 -19.98 12.05 -11.28
C ASN A 46 -19.32 10.79 -10.69
N ARG A 47 -19.59 10.49 -9.44
CA ARG A 47 -19.01 9.34 -8.70
C ARG A 47 -19.78 8.04 -8.89
N LEU A 48 -20.94 8.06 -9.52
CA LEU A 48 -21.73 6.84 -9.71
C LEU A 48 -21.35 6.15 -11.02
N TRP A 49 -21.02 4.87 -10.92
CA TRP A 49 -20.76 4.02 -12.06
C TRP A 49 -21.87 2.99 -12.24
N TRP A 50 -22.48 2.99 -13.39
CA TRP A 50 -23.65 2.21 -13.73
C TRP A 50 -23.33 0.96 -14.57
N GLY A 51 -22.08 0.52 -14.57
CA GLY A 51 -21.61 -0.56 -15.44
C GLY A 51 -21.12 -0.06 -16.79
N ILE A 52 -20.57 -0.97 -17.57
CA ILE A 52 -20.05 -0.67 -18.93
C ILE A 52 -21.17 -0.18 -19.84
N ASP A 53 -22.35 -0.82 -19.73
CA ASP A 53 -23.50 -0.52 -20.57
C ASP A 53 -24.47 0.51 -19.94
N GLY A 54 -24.16 1.05 -18.78
CA GLY A 54 -25.03 1.93 -18.02
C GLY A 54 -26.29 1.28 -17.45
N LYS A 55 -26.40 -0.05 -17.47
CA LYS A 55 -27.64 -0.80 -17.16
C LYS A 55 -27.65 -1.44 -15.76
N ASN A 56 -26.66 -1.19 -14.94
CA ASN A 56 -26.68 -1.76 -13.60
C ASN A 56 -27.85 -1.24 -12.79
N THR A 57 -28.53 -2.15 -12.08
CA THR A 57 -29.67 -1.80 -11.20
C THR A 57 -29.21 -1.11 -9.91
N VAL A 58 -27.93 -1.27 -9.52
CA VAL A 58 -27.34 -0.59 -8.36
C VAL A 58 -26.02 0.01 -8.80
N PRO A 59 -25.82 1.34 -8.66
CA PRO A 59 -24.56 1.95 -9.03
C PRO A 59 -23.45 1.58 -8.05
N ALA A 60 -22.25 1.43 -8.56
CA ALA A 60 -21.04 1.39 -7.76
C ALA A 60 -20.48 2.81 -7.55
N LEU A 61 -19.80 3.03 -6.43
CA LEU A 61 -19.13 4.30 -6.17
C LEU A 61 -17.74 4.27 -6.79
N LYS A 62 -17.43 5.24 -7.65
CA LYS A 62 -16.08 5.45 -8.18
C LYS A 62 -15.17 6.00 -7.07
N LEU A 63 -13.97 5.47 -6.99
CA LEU A 63 -12.87 6.09 -6.27
C LEU A 63 -11.91 6.68 -7.31
N PHE A 64 -11.64 7.97 -7.21
CA PHE A 64 -10.67 8.60 -8.10
C PHE A 64 -9.25 8.25 -7.69
N LEU A 65 -8.38 8.05 -8.66
CA LEU A 65 -6.98 7.68 -8.42
C LEU A 65 -6.24 8.70 -7.55
N SER A 66 -6.62 9.97 -7.64
CA SER A 66 -6.09 11.06 -6.81
C SER A 66 -6.46 10.95 -5.31
N GLU A 67 -7.51 10.20 -4.99
CA GLU A 67 -8.00 10.01 -3.61
C GLU A 67 -7.49 8.72 -2.97
N VAL A 68 -6.89 7.85 -3.78
CA VAL A 68 -6.38 6.57 -3.31
C VAL A 68 -4.94 6.75 -2.81
N ARG A 69 -4.63 6.15 -1.69
CA ARG A 69 -3.24 6.14 -1.19
C ARG A 69 -2.31 5.56 -2.25
N GLN A 70 -1.23 6.28 -2.54
CA GLN A 70 -0.18 5.79 -3.41
C GLN A 70 0.60 4.68 -2.69
N GLY A 71 0.69 3.52 -3.34
CA GLY A 71 1.40 2.36 -2.80
C GLY A 71 0.57 1.47 -1.88
N MET A 72 1.06 0.28 -1.66
CA MET A 72 0.50 -0.71 -0.74
C MET A 72 1.27 -0.70 0.57
N THR A 73 0.58 -0.97 1.67
CA THR A 73 1.23 -1.22 2.95
C THR A 73 2.10 -2.47 2.81
N PRO A 74 3.40 -2.40 3.15
CA PRO A 74 4.28 -3.55 3.06
C PRO A 74 3.83 -4.65 4.01
N HIS A 75 4.02 -5.90 3.60
CA HIS A 75 3.78 -7.04 4.47
C HIS A 75 4.75 -7.03 5.66
N ASN A 76 4.32 -7.51 6.80
CA ASN A 76 5.17 -7.71 7.99
C ASN A 76 5.99 -9.00 7.94
N TRP A 77 5.75 -9.85 6.97
CA TRP A 77 6.51 -11.06 6.68
C TRP A 77 7.33 -10.86 5.39
N TRP A 78 8.64 -11.04 5.51
CA TRP A 78 9.59 -10.94 4.39
C TRP A 78 10.30 -12.27 4.21
N PRO A 79 9.88 -13.10 3.26
CA PRO A 79 10.49 -14.39 3.04
C PRO A 79 11.90 -14.26 2.43
N TYR A 80 12.78 -15.22 2.73
CA TYR A 80 14.18 -15.18 2.34
C TYR A 80 14.42 -15.09 0.82
N ASN A 81 13.53 -15.64 0.02
CA ASN A 81 13.61 -15.53 -1.44
C ASN A 81 13.45 -14.10 -1.97
N GLU A 82 12.82 -13.22 -1.18
CA GLU A 82 12.69 -11.79 -1.51
C GLU A 82 13.83 -10.96 -0.95
N VAL A 83 14.20 -11.19 0.31
CA VAL A 83 15.14 -10.33 1.03
C VAL A 83 16.54 -10.96 1.23
N GLY A 84 16.75 -12.18 0.78
CA GLY A 84 18.02 -12.89 0.94
C GLY A 84 18.16 -13.59 2.28
N HIS A 85 19.28 -14.28 2.45
CA HIS A 85 19.67 -15.00 3.65
C HIS A 85 21.17 -14.90 3.89
N THR A 86 21.66 -15.41 5.01
CA THR A 86 23.07 -15.27 5.44
C THR A 86 24.08 -15.84 4.44
N ASP A 87 23.77 -16.96 3.75
CA ASP A 87 24.69 -17.55 2.77
C ASP A 87 24.83 -16.68 1.52
N GLU A 88 23.77 -16.01 1.10
CA GLU A 88 23.82 -15.03 0.03
C GLU A 88 24.68 -13.83 0.44
N ALA A 89 24.44 -13.28 1.63
CA ALA A 89 25.23 -12.20 2.17
C ALA A 89 26.73 -12.54 2.30
N LYS A 90 27.06 -13.77 2.68
CA LYS A 90 28.45 -14.24 2.67
C LYS A 90 29.08 -14.25 1.27
N LYS A 91 28.31 -14.66 0.26
CA LYS A 91 28.78 -14.64 -1.13
C LYS A 91 29.01 -13.21 -1.62
N GLU A 92 28.12 -12.26 -1.26
CA GLU A 92 28.30 -10.84 -1.53
C GLU A 92 29.60 -10.32 -0.91
N GLY A 93 29.83 -10.59 0.39
CA GLY A 93 31.07 -10.22 1.08
C GLY A 93 32.33 -10.86 0.50
N ILE A 94 32.29 -12.16 0.15
CA ILE A 94 33.40 -12.85 -0.49
C ILE A 94 33.74 -12.24 -1.86
N ALA A 95 32.73 -11.85 -2.62
CA ALA A 95 32.93 -11.23 -3.94
C ALA A 95 33.63 -9.86 -3.83
N LEU A 96 33.39 -9.12 -2.75
CA LEU A 96 33.97 -7.78 -2.54
C LEU A 96 35.35 -7.83 -1.88
N PHE A 97 35.54 -8.67 -0.87
CA PHE A 97 36.70 -8.63 0.04
C PHE A 97 37.57 -9.88 0.02
N GLY A 98 37.16 -10.94 -0.68
CA GLY A 98 37.80 -12.22 -0.64
C GLY A 98 37.42 -13.06 0.58
N ARG A 99 37.84 -14.36 0.60
CA ARG A 99 37.40 -15.33 1.61
C ARG A 99 37.91 -15.07 3.03
N GLU A 100 39.07 -14.44 3.17
CA GLU A 100 39.73 -14.25 4.46
C GLU A 100 39.15 -13.09 5.30
N SER A 101 38.37 -12.21 4.68
CA SER A 101 37.90 -10.98 5.30
C SER A 101 36.38 -10.98 5.58
N VAL A 102 35.70 -12.15 5.50
CA VAL A 102 34.25 -12.19 5.59
C VAL A 102 33.76 -12.23 7.02
N PHE A 103 32.93 -11.28 7.37
CA PHE A 103 32.20 -11.25 8.63
C PHE A 103 31.35 -12.53 8.82
N ALA A 104 31.28 -13.06 10.03
CA ALA A 104 30.72 -14.39 10.29
C ALA A 104 29.22 -14.49 9.91
N THR A 105 28.43 -13.44 10.16
CA THR A 105 26.98 -13.40 9.97
C THR A 105 26.53 -12.11 9.31
N PRO A 106 26.95 -11.81 8.07
CA PRO A 106 26.51 -10.59 7.39
C PRO A 106 25.00 -10.63 7.08
N LYS A 107 24.40 -9.47 6.94
CA LYS A 107 23.03 -9.35 6.45
C LYS A 107 23.04 -9.14 4.94
N PRO A 108 22.08 -9.71 4.19
CA PRO A 108 22.03 -9.51 2.74
C PRO A 108 21.64 -8.07 2.40
N GLU A 109 22.24 -7.53 1.36
CA GLU A 109 21.97 -6.15 0.90
C GLU A 109 20.49 -5.93 0.63
N ARG A 110 19.79 -6.87 0.01
CA ARG A 110 18.34 -6.77 -0.31
C ARG A 110 17.46 -6.57 0.92
N LEU A 111 17.85 -7.13 2.07
CA LEU A 111 17.12 -6.90 3.32
C LEU A 111 17.26 -5.44 3.76
N ILE A 112 18.49 -4.93 3.79
CA ILE A 112 18.78 -3.56 4.20
C ILE A 112 18.17 -2.55 3.20
N GLU A 113 18.22 -2.85 1.92
CA GLU A 113 17.58 -2.05 0.87
C GLU A 113 16.08 -1.87 1.13
N ARG A 114 15.38 -2.96 1.48
CA ARG A 114 13.95 -2.90 1.85
C ARG A 114 13.73 -2.07 3.11
N VAL A 115 14.55 -2.24 4.14
CA VAL A 115 14.49 -1.44 5.38
C VAL A 115 14.65 0.05 5.07
N LEU A 116 15.67 0.42 4.30
CA LEU A 116 15.94 1.81 3.95
C LEU A 116 14.89 2.41 3.03
N THR A 117 14.32 1.61 2.12
CA THR A 117 13.22 2.06 1.25
C THR A 117 11.98 2.43 2.07
N LEU A 118 11.70 1.71 3.15
CA LEU A 118 10.54 1.96 4.01
C LEU A 118 10.79 3.05 5.05
N GLY A 119 12.02 3.18 5.53
CA GLY A 119 12.34 4.01 6.69
C GLY A 119 13.04 5.33 6.37
N SER A 120 13.42 5.58 5.11
CA SER A 120 14.22 6.77 4.75
C SER A 120 14.02 7.20 3.30
N ASN A 121 14.44 8.43 2.99
CA ASN A 121 14.48 8.98 1.65
C ASN A 121 15.93 9.22 1.17
N PRO A 122 16.19 9.34 -0.14
CA PRO A 122 17.49 9.80 -0.62
C PRO A 122 17.92 11.11 0.05
N GLY A 123 19.19 11.20 0.49
CA GLY A 123 19.73 12.33 1.22
C GLY A 123 19.59 12.29 2.74
N ASP A 124 18.75 11.42 3.29
CA ASP A 124 18.61 11.24 4.74
C ASP A 124 19.89 10.66 5.35
N LEU A 125 20.03 10.83 6.67
CA LEU A 125 21.11 10.27 7.47
C LEU A 125 20.67 8.97 8.13
N VAL A 126 21.40 7.89 7.85
CA VAL A 126 21.21 6.54 8.43
C VAL A 126 22.28 6.32 9.49
N LEU A 127 21.87 5.93 10.69
CA LEU A 127 22.78 5.55 11.78
C LEU A 127 22.64 4.04 12.03
N ASP A 128 23.77 3.33 12.02
CA ASP A 128 23.87 1.95 12.50
C ASP A 128 24.92 1.88 13.62
N SER A 129 24.44 1.65 14.83
CA SER A 129 25.28 1.60 16.04
C SER A 129 25.94 0.23 16.28
N PHE A 130 25.64 -0.76 15.45
CA PHE A 130 26.23 -2.11 15.47
C PHE A 130 26.51 -2.54 14.02
N LEU A 131 27.39 -1.82 13.36
CA LEU A 131 27.58 -1.87 11.91
C LEU A 131 27.94 -3.26 11.37
N GLY A 132 28.68 -4.05 12.13
CA GLY A 132 29.08 -5.41 11.78
C GLY A 132 29.83 -5.49 10.44
N SER A 133 29.24 -6.17 9.47
CA SER A 133 29.82 -6.32 8.13
C SER A 133 29.81 -5.05 7.28
N GLY A 134 29.21 -3.95 7.74
CA GLY A 134 29.08 -2.73 6.95
C GLY A 134 27.97 -2.73 5.90
N THR A 135 27.11 -3.75 5.90
CA THR A 135 26.03 -3.85 4.89
C THR A 135 25.13 -2.61 4.87
N THR A 136 24.77 -2.07 6.05
CA THR A 136 23.94 -0.87 6.14
C THR A 136 24.62 0.33 5.48
N ALA A 137 25.92 0.53 5.72
CA ALA A 137 26.69 1.61 5.11
C ALA A 137 26.76 1.46 3.58
N ALA A 138 27.04 0.24 3.11
CA ALA A 138 27.12 -0.06 1.67
C ALA A 138 25.80 0.22 0.96
N VAL A 139 24.69 -0.25 1.53
CA VAL A 139 23.36 -0.04 0.93
C VAL A 139 22.91 1.41 1.02
N ALA A 140 23.14 2.08 2.15
CA ALA A 140 22.84 3.50 2.31
C ALA A 140 23.57 4.34 1.25
N GLN A 141 24.87 4.07 1.03
CA GLN A 141 25.67 4.72 -0.02
C GLN A 141 25.09 4.47 -1.42
N LYS A 142 24.78 3.21 -1.76
CA LYS A 142 24.21 2.83 -3.06
C LYS A 142 22.86 3.51 -3.33
N MET A 143 22.06 3.69 -2.28
CA MET A 143 20.75 4.30 -2.37
C MET A 143 20.74 5.83 -2.18
N GLY A 144 21.92 6.48 -2.14
CA GLY A 144 22.05 7.93 -2.02
C GLY A 144 21.67 8.48 -0.65
N ARG A 145 21.84 7.70 0.41
CA ARG A 145 21.73 8.15 1.80
C ARG A 145 23.10 8.46 2.37
N ARG A 146 23.17 9.41 3.30
CA ARG A 146 24.36 9.59 4.16
C ARG A 146 24.30 8.55 5.28
N TRP A 147 25.44 8.18 5.81
CA TRP A 147 25.45 7.16 6.87
C TRP A 147 26.54 7.45 7.92
N ILE A 148 26.26 6.97 9.13
CA ILE A 148 27.21 6.87 10.25
C ILE A 148 27.12 5.44 10.76
N GLY A 149 28.27 4.77 10.86
CA GLY A 149 28.37 3.42 11.40
C GLY A 149 29.30 3.40 12.61
N VAL A 150 28.93 2.65 13.63
CA VAL A 150 29.74 2.40 14.82
C VAL A 150 29.95 0.90 14.94
N GLU A 151 31.19 0.47 15.11
CA GLU A 151 31.55 -0.92 15.40
C GLU A 151 32.61 -0.94 16.49
N MET A 152 32.56 -1.97 17.37
CA MET A 152 33.50 -2.15 18.51
C MET A 152 34.50 -3.26 18.23
#